data_2fb8f42feb025b4c9a33307eb73b65cf
#
_entry.id   2fb8f42feb025b4c9a33307eb73b65cf
#
_cell.length_a   1.000
_cell.length_b   1.000
_cell.length_c   1.000
_cell.angle_alpha   90.00
_cell.angle_beta   90.00
_cell.angle_gamma   90.00
#
_symmetry.space_group_name_H-M   'P 1'
#
loop_
_entity.id
_entity.type
_entity.pdbx_description
1 polymer ?
#
loop_
_entity_poly.entity_id
_entity_poly.type
_entity_poly.pdbx_seq_one_letter_code
_entity_poly.pdbx_strand_id
1 'polypeptide(L)'
;MNDFHKIANEIARIPDENRSWEERLNELVKFRAYLKEYYDSYGEDYLSFLERIEKENDLEEKYILEYDFKKEVLSKDYNLDGLNYLLVNILFKYKLAIEDYNEYVNLLKEKYDVELKADWEKILSEKDLDLLEALSLLTFLQRSDYWDYEHMPLSYAIFDGTVDNILESIEDHIDEENIEFLNIFVK
;
A
#
# COMPACT_ATOMS: atom_id res chain seq x y z
N MET A 1 4.49 -9.48 18.63
CA MET A 1 4.13 -8.51 17.57
C MET A 1 4.33 -7.10 18.10
N ASN A 2 4.86 -6.22 17.27
CA ASN A 2 5.06 -4.80 17.61
C ASN A 2 3.70 -4.08 17.80
N ASP A 3 3.70 -3.04 18.62
CA ASP A 3 2.56 -2.11 18.68
C ASP A 3 2.72 -1.05 17.58
N PHE A 4 2.09 -1.30 16.44
CA PHE A 4 2.22 -0.45 15.24
C PHE A 4 1.65 0.96 15.46
N HIS A 5 0.60 1.12 16.28
CA HIS A 5 0.09 2.43 16.65
C HIS A 5 1.12 3.24 17.45
N LYS A 6 1.84 2.58 18.35
CA LYS A 6 2.90 3.24 19.12
C LYS A 6 4.03 3.70 18.21
N ILE A 7 4.48 2.83 17.29
CA ILE A 7 5.53 3.17 16.31
C ILE A 7 5.07 4.33 15.43
N ALA A 8 3.84 4.31 14.94
CA ALA A 8 3.27 5.39 14.15
C ALA A 8 3.28 6.74 14.90
N ASN A 9 2.91 6.72 16.18
CA ASN A 9 2.95 7.91 17.01
C ASN A 9 4.38 8.43 17.28
N GLU A 10 5.36 7.54 17.34
CA GLU A 10 6.79 7.91 17.45
C GLU A 10 7.27 8.57 16.16
N ILE A 11 6.93 8.01 14.99
CA ILE A 11 7.24 8.60 13.68
C ILE A 11 6.59 9.98 13.51
N ALA A 12 5.34 10.14 13.90
CA ALA A 12 4.64 11.42 13.81
C ALA A 12 5.33 12.54 14.60
N ARG A 13 6.10 12.20 15.63
CA ARG A 13 6.84 13.15 16.50
C ARG A 13 8.27 13.46 16.04
N ILE A 14 8.77 12.74 15.04
CA ILE A 14 10.12 13.03 14.48
C ILE A 14 10.12 14.47 13.95
N PRO A 15 11.16 15.28 14.24
CA PRO A 15 11.27 16.63 13.70
C PRO A 15 11.26 16.64 12.15
N ASP A 16 10.71 17.71 11.58
CA ASP A 16 10.78 17.91 10.14
C ASP A 16 12.21 18.27 9.77
N GLU A 17 12.86 17.39 9.03
CA GLU A 17 14.23 17.56 8.55
C GLU A 17 14.24 17.52 7.03
N ASN A 18 15.22 18.18 6.44
CA ASN A 18 15.43 18.09 5.00
C ASN A 18 16.19 16.77 4.70
N ARG A 19 15.46 15.74 4.24
CA ARG A 19 15.99 14.44 3.88
C ARG A 19 16.12 14.29 2.37
N SER A 20 17.15 13.60 1.93
CA SER A 20 17.27 13.17 0.53
C SER A 20 16.15 12.19 0.16
N TRP A 21 15.88 12.04 -1.14
CA TRP A 21 14.94 11.02 -1.62
C TRP A 21 15.36 9.62 -1.20
N GLU A 22 16.66 9.32 -1.27
CA GLU A 22 17.19 8.03 -0.83
C GLU A 22 16.87 7.73 0.64
N GLU A 23 17.09 8.71 1.54
CA GLU A 23 16.75 8.56 2.96
C GLU A 23 15.25 8.32 3.17
N ARG A 24 14.40 9.07 2.44
CA ARG A 24 12.93 8.92 2.53
C ARG A 24 12.47 7.56 2.04
N LEU A 25 12.96 7.11 0.88
CA LEU A 25 12.62 5.82 0.29
C LEU A 25 13.09 4.66 1.18
N ASN A 26 14.30 4.75 1.75
CA ASN A 26 14.81 3.75 2.68
C ASN A 26 13.94 3.64 3.95
N GLU A 27 13.39 4.73 4.46
CA GLU A 27 12.45 4.67 5.58
C GLU A 27 11.13 3.98 5.19
N LEU A 28 10.65 4.22 3.97
CA LEU A 28 9.47 3.55 3.45
C LEU A 28 9.71 2.03 3.27
N VAL A 29 10.85 1.63 2.71
CA VAL A 29 11.19 0.21 2.52
C VAL A 29 11.30 -0.54 3.85
N LYS A 30 11.75 0.09 4.93
CA LYS A 30 11.76 -0.51 6.27
C LYS A 30 10.38 -0.99 6.73
N PHE A 31 9.30 -0.41 6.20
CA PHE A 31 7.94 -0.83 6.50
C PHE A 31 7.68 -2.30 6.11
N ARG A 32 8.39 -2.85 5.11
CA ARG A 32 8.30 -4.27 4.73
C ARG A 32 8.59 -5.23 5.89
N ALA A 33 9.47 -4.85 6.83
CA ALA A 33 9.73 -5.66 8.00
C ALA A 33 8.51 -5.81 8.92
N TYR A 34 7.70 -4.75 9.02
CA TYR A 34 6.44 -4.78 9.77
C TYR A 34 5.35 -5.57 9.06
N LEU A 35 5.29 -5.46 7.72
CA LEU A 35 4.40 -6.29 6.91
C LEU A 35 4.71 -7.77 7.10
N LYS A 36 5.98 -8.15 7.04
CA LYS A 36 6.40 -9.54 7.27
C LYS A 36 5.98 -10.04 8.65
N GLU A 37 6.21 -9.25 9.70
CA GLU A 37 5.78 -9.61 11.05
C GLU A 37 4.26 -9.82 11.14
N TYR A 38 3.49 -8.99 10.46
CA TYR A 38 2.04 -9.10 10.37
C TYR A 38 1.62 -10.36 9.63
N TYR A 39 2.19 -10.63 8.43
CA TYR A 39 1.86 -11.83 7.66
C TYR A 39 2.20 -13.13 8.39
N ASP A 40 3.32 -13.16 9.13
CA ASP A 40 3.69 -14.31 9.96
C ASP A 40 2.69 -14.57 11.09
N SER A 41 1.84 -13.62 11.41
CA SER A 41 0.84 -13.69 12.48
C SER A 41 -0.57 -14.04 12.02
N TYR A 42 -0.82 -14.20 10.71
CA TYR A 42 -2.13 -14.57 10.19
C TYR A 42 -2.60 -15.90 10.77
N GLY A 43 -3.79 -15.87 11.40
CA GLY A 43 -4.45 -17.08 11.87
C GLY A 43 -5.04 -17.91 10.72
N GLU A 44 -5.25 -19.20 10.97
CA GLU A 44 -5.91 -20.12 10.02
C GLU A 44 -7.28 -19.60 9.53
N ASP A 45 -7.97 -18.81 10.34
CA ASP A 45 -9.28 -18.22 10.03
C ASP A 45 -9.22 -17.26 8.84
N TYR A 46 -8.18 -16.43 8.73
CA TYR A 46 -8.00 -15.51 7.60
C TYR A 46 -7.68 -16.26 6.32
N LEU A 47 -6.79 -17.24 6.39
CA LEU A 47 -6.42 -18.06 5.22
C LEU A 47 -7.63 -18.82 4.69
N SER A 48 -8.45 -19.40 5.57
CA SER A 48 -9.65 -20.14 5.19
C SER A 48 -10.69 -19.24 4.51
N PHE A 49 -10.77 -17.97 4.91
CA PHE A 49 -11.68 -17.01 4.29
C PHE A 49 -11.22 -16.57 2.91
N LEU A 50 -9.92 -16.29 2.74
CA LEU A 50 -9.31 -16.01 1.44
C LEU A 50 -9.50 -17.16 0.45
N GLU A 51 -9.28 -18.40 0.89
CA GLU A 51 -9.54 -19.57 0.06
C GLU A 51 -11.00 -19.70 -0.39
N ARG A 52 -11.95 -19.27 0.42
CA ARG A 52 -13.37 -19.24 0.05
C ARG A 52 -13.65 -18.19 -1.01
N ILE A 53 -13.09 -16.97 -0.88
CA ILE A 53 -13.21 -15.91 -1.87
C ILE A 53 -12.61 -16.36 -3.21
N GLU A 54 -11.41 -16.94 -3.19
CA GLU A 54 -10.73 -17.42 -4.40
C GLU A 54 -11.47 -18.53 -5.14
N LYS A 55 -12.14 -19.42 -4.39
CA LYS A 55 -12.91 -20.54 -4.96
C LYS A 55 -14.28 -20.15 -5.46
N GLU A 56 -14.77 -18.96 -5.11
CA GLU A 56 -16.08 -18.50 -5.56
C GLU A 56 -16.03 -18.06 -7.02
N ASN A 57 -16.88 -18.69 -7.86
CA ASN A 57 -16.96 -18.41 -9.29
C ASN A 57 -18.10 -17.46 -9.66
N ASP A 58 -19.09 -17.31 -8.78
CA ASP A 58 -20.15 -16.32 -8.96
C ASP A 58 -19.65 -14.94 -8.53
N LEU A 59 -19.64 -13.98 -9.45
CA LEU A 59 -19.08 -12.64 -9.21
C LEU A 59 -19.86 -11.86 -8.16
N GLU A 60 -21.17 -12.05 -8.07
CA GLU A 60 -22.01 -11.37 -7.09
C GLU A 60 -21.76 -11.94 -5.69
N GLU A 61 -21.73 -13.28 -5.57
CA GLU A 61 -21.41 -13.96 -4.31
C GLU A 61 -19.96 -13.65 -3.86
N LYS A 62 -19.00 -13.62 -4.79
CA LYS A 62 -17.62 -13.24 -4.49
C LYS A 62 -17.55 -11.84 -3.91
N TYR A 63 -18.24 -10.87 -4.53
CA TYR A 63 -18.28 -9.48 -4.04
C TYR A 63 -18.88 -9.39 -2.63
N ILE A 64 -19.97 -10.14 -2.36
CA ILE A 64 -20.59 -10.18 -1.03
C ILE A 64 -19.62 -10.75 0.00
N LEU A 65 -18.93 -11.84 -0.32
CA LEU A 65 -17.92 -12.47 0.56
C LEU A 65 -16.76 -11.51 0.87
N GLU A 66 -16.25 -10.82 -0.13
CA GLU A 66 -15.18 -9.81 0.06
C GLU A 66 -15.65 -8.64 0.93
N TYR A 67 -16.86 -8.14 0.68
CA TYR A 67 -17.43 -7.05 1.47
C TYR A 67 -17.61 -7.44 2.93
N ASP A 68 -18.21 -8.60 3.18
CA ASP A 68 -18.43 -9.12 4.53
C ASP A 68 -17.09 -9.36 5.26
N PHE A 69 -16.08 -9.90 4.56
CA PHE A 69 -14.76 -10.10 5.11
C PHE A 69 -14.11 -8.76 5.52
N LYS A 70 -14.14 -7.76 4.64
CA LYS A 70 -13.63 -6.42 4.95
C LYS A 70 -14.33 -5.82 6.16
N LYS A 71 -15.65 -5.89 6.18
CA LYS A 71 -16.48 -5.29 7.23
C LYS A 71 -16.43 -6.02 8.56
N GLU A 72 -16.46 -7.34 8.56
CA GLU A 72 -16.60 -8.14 9.78
C GLU A 72 -15.25 -8.56 10.38
N VAL A 73 -14.22 -8.70 9.58
CA VAL A 73 -12.90 -9.18 10.00
C VAL A 73 -11.87 -8.06 9.98
N LEU A 74 -11.56 -7.52 8.80
CA LEU A 74 -10.45 -6.55 8.66
C LEU A 74 -10.69 -5.25 9.41
N SER A 75 -11.93 -4.75 9.44
CA SER A 75 -12.26 -3.51 10.17
C SER A 75 -12.06 -3.61 11.70
N LYS A 76 -11.93 -4.84 12.22
CA LYS A 76 -11.72 -5.12 13.65
C LYS A 76 -10.29 -5.57 13.96
N ASP A 77 -9.45 -5.69 12.94
CA ASP A 77 -8.05 -6.08 13.11
C ASP A 77 -7.22 -4.87 13.59
N TYR A 78 -6.94 -4.85 14.88
CA TYR A 78 -6.14 -3.79 15.50
C TYR A 78 -4.74 -3.67 14.91
N ASN A 79 -4.12 -4.77 14.48
CA ASN A 79 -2.78 -4.75 13.91
C ASN A 79 -2.80 -4.20 12.49
N LEU A 80 -3.80 -4.57 11.70
CA LEU A 80 -4.00 -4.03 10.35
C LEU A 80 -4.30 -2.53 10.39
N ASP A 81 -5.15 -2.08 11.31
CA ASP A 81 -5.42 -0.67 11.54
C ASP A 81 -4.15 0.09 11.95
N GLY A 82 -3.35 -0.51 12.83
CA GLY A 82 -2.06 0.03 13.24
C GLY A 82 -1.05 0.14 12.09
N LEU A 83 -0.99 -0.86 11.19
CA LEU A 83 -0.14 -0.83 9.99
C LEU A 83 -0.60 0.24 9.01
N ASN A 84 -1.90 0.34 8.76
CA ASN A 84 -2.46 1.41 7.92
C ASN A 84 -2.03 2.78 8.47
N TYR A 85 -2.28 3.02 9.75
CA TYR A 85 -1.92 4.26 10.41
C TYR A 85 -0.41 4.54 10.37
N LEU A 86 0.42 3.51 10.53
CA LEU A 86 1.88 3.60 10.44
C LEU A 86 2.32 4.01 9.02
N LEU A 87 1.81 3.34 7.98
CA LEU A 87 2.15 3.65 6.59
C LEU A 87 1.75 5.08 6.23
N VAL A 88 0.52 5.50 6.59
CA VAL A 88 0.05 6.88 6.37
C VAL A 88 0.98 7.90 7.04
N ASN A 89 1.43 7.64 8.27
CA ASN A 89 2.38 8.53 8.95
C ASN A 89 3.75 8.56 8.29
N ILE A 90 4.24 7.43 7.76
CA ILE A 90 5.50 7.38 7.00
C ILE A 90 5.37 8.24 5.73
N LEU A 91 4.33 8.01 4.93
CA LEU A 91 4.10 8.76 3.68
C LEU A 91 4.02 10.27 3.92
N PHE A 92 3.32 10.67 4.97
CA PHE A 92 3.17 12.08 5.35
C PHE A 92 4.48 12.67 5.88
N LYS A 93 5.10 11.99 6.86
CA LYS A 93 6.26 12.53 7.60
C LYS A 93 7.51 12.65 6.74
N TYR A 94 7.68 11.68 5.84
CA TYR A 94 8.81 11.67 4.91
C TYR A 94 8.48 12.32 3.56
N LYS A 95 7.28 12.93 3.40
CA LYS A 95 6.84 13.65 2.20
C LYS A 95 7.00 12.79 0.94
N LEU A 96 6.46 11.57 1.01
CA LEU A 96 6.52 10.57 -0.05
C LEU A 96 5.28 10.57 -0.95
N ALA A 97 4.20 11.26 -0.54
CA ALA A 97 3.00 11.37 -1.35
C ALA A 97 3.25 12.24 -2.60
N ILE A 98 2.78 11.77 -3.75
CA ILE A 98 2.88 12.46 -5.04
C ILE A 98 1.64 13.33 -5.25
N GLU A 99 1.82 14.64 -5.50
CA GLU A 99 0.69 15.56 -5.66
C GLU A 99 -0.15 15.25 -6.90
N ASP A 100 0.50 14.98 -8.03
CA ASP A 100 -0.14 14.70 -9.31
C ASP A 100 -0.41 13.19 -9.54
N TYR A 101 -0.56 12.42 -8.46
CA TYR A 101 -0.72 10.97 -8.51
C TYR A 101 -1.85 10.49 -9.45
N ASN A 102 -2.93 11.26 -9.58
CA ASN A 102 -4.04 10.90 -10.46
C ASN A 102 -3.63 10.83 -11.94
N GLU A 103 -2.74 11.71 -12.38
CA GLU A 103 -2.24 11.71 -13.76
C GLU A 103 -1.44 10.43 -14.01
N TYR A 104 -0.51 10.08 -13.13
CA TYR A 104 0.31 8.87 -13.25
C TYR A 104 -0.51 7.59 -13.12
N VAL A 105 -1.50 7.58 -12.23
CA VAL A 105 -2.41 6.45 -12.07
C VAL A 105 -3.28 6.25 -13.31
N ASN A 106 -3.71 7.31 -14.00
CA ASN A 106 -4.42 7.19 -15.26
C ASN A 106 -3.51 6.68 -16.39
N LEU A 107 -2.24 7.10 -16.42
CA LEU A 107 -1.26 6.54 -17.35
C LEU A 107 -1.02 5.05 -17.13
N LEU A 108 -0.98 4.60 -15.87
CA LEU A 108 -0.91 3.18 -15.53
C LEU A 108 -2.13 2.41 -16.03
N LYS A 109 -3.35 2.96 -15.86
CA LYS A 109 -4.57 2.34 -16.40
C LYS A 109 -4.50 2.13 -17.89
N GLU A 110 -4.05 3.15 -18.64
CA GLU A 110 -3.91 3.08 -20.08
C GLU A 110 -2.81 2.09 -20.49
N LYS A 111 -1.66 2.12 -19.79
CA LYS A 111 -0.52 1.23 -20.07
C LYS A 111 -0.88 -0.26 -19.95
N TYR A 112 -1.68 -0.61 -18.94
CA TYR A 112 -2.02 -2.00 -18.64
C TYR A 112 -3.45 -2.39 -19.05
N ASP A 113 -4.22 -1.47 -19.66
CA ASP A 113 -5.61 -1.70 -20.07
C ASP A 113 -6.48 -2.27 -18.92
N VAL A 114 -6.46 -1.61 -17.76
CA VAL A 114 -7.12 -2.08 -16.54
C VAL A 114 -7.94 -0.99 -15.87
N GLU A 115 -8.98 -1.40 -15.17
CA GLU A 115 -9.67 -0.59 -14.16
C GLU A 115 -8.96 -0.79 -12.82
N LEU A 116 -8.30 0.24 -12.31
CA LEU A 116 -7.46 0.15 -11.11
C LEU A 116 -8.16 -0.40 -9.84
N LYS A 117 -9.48 -0.39 -9.80
CA LYS A 117 -10.23 -0.96 -8.67
C LYS A 117 -10.35 -2.48 -8.73
N ALA A 118 -10.13 -3.11 -9.88
CA ALA A 118 -10.40 -4.52 -10.09
C ALA A 118 -9.17 -5.39 -10.33
N ASP A 119 -8.03 -4.83 -10.79
CA ASP A 119 -6.92 -5.63 -11.31
C ASP A 119 -5.54 -5.13 -10.89
N TRP A 120 -5.35 -4.84 -9.59
CA TRP A 120 -4.02 -4.54 -9.04
C TRP A 120 -3.03 -5.68 -9.32
N GLU A 121 -3.48 -6.93 -9.21
CA GLU A 121 -2.68 -8.11 -9.46
C GLU A 121 -2.09 -8.10 -10.88
N LYS A 122 -2.86 -7.64 -11.87
CA LYS A 122 -2.38 -7.55 -13.25
C LYS A 122 -1.27 -6.51 -13.40
N ILE A 123 -1.43 -5.32 -12.81
CA ILE A 123 -0.40 -4.29 -12.83
C ILE A 123 0.88 -4.79 -12.16
N LEU A 124 0.75 -5.42 -10.99
CA LEU A 124 1.89 -5.90 -10.21
C LEU A 124 2.53 -7.16 -10.79
N SER A 125 1.79 -8.01 -11.50
CA SER A 125 2.32 -9.21 -12.15
C SER A 125 3.11 -8.93 -13.43
N GLU A 126 2.80 -7.83 -14.11
CA GLU A 126 3.47 -7.43 -15.35
C GLU A 126 4.87 -6.82 -15.10
N LYS A 127 5.23 -6.60 -13.83
CA LYS A 127 6.52 -6.09 -13.33
C LYS A 127 7.01 -4.76 -13.91
N ASP A 128 7.85 -4.10 -13.13
CA ASP A 128 8.57 -2.86 -13.42
C ASP A 128 7.72 -1.58 -13.29
N LEU A 129 7.09 -1.42 -12.10
CA LEU A 129 6.71 -0.08 -11.68
C LEU A 129 7.99 0.72 -11.39
N ASP A 130 8.18 1.83 -12.09
CA ASP A 130 9.21 2.78 -11.70
C ASP A 130 8.87 3.46 -10.35
N LEU A 131 9.82 4.20 -9.79
CA LEU A 131 9.63 4.86 -8.49
C LEU A 131 8.43 5.80 -8.48
N LEU A 132 8.19 6.54 -9.54
CA LEU A 132 7.10 7.51 -9.63
C LEU A 132 5.75 6.80 -9.74
N GLU A 133 5.67 5.75 -10.54
CA GLU A 133 4.49 4.88 -10.67
C GLU A 133 4.14 4.24 -9.32
N ALA A 134 5.12 3.65 -8.64
CA ALA A 134 4.93 2.99 -7.35
C ALA A 134 4.49 3.97 -6.24
N LEU A 135 5.14 5.12 -6.13
CA LEU A 135 4.76 6.16 -5.17
C LEU A 135 3.38 6.76 -5.47
N SER A 136 3.04 6.91 -6.76
CA SER A 136 1.73 7.39 -7.17
C SER A 136 0.63 6.40 -6.81
N LEU A 137 0.90 5.11 -6.96
CA LEU A 137 -0.01 4.04 -6.60
C LEU A 137 -0.25 3.98 -5.08
N LEU A 138 0.81 4.09 -4.27
CA LEU A 138 0.69 4.19 -2.82
C LEU A 138 -0.09 5.43 -2.40
N THR A 139 0.16 6.57 -3.04
CA THR A 139 -0.57 7.81 -2.77
C THR A 139 -2.04 7.66 -3.12
N PHE A 140 -2.35 7.02 -4.25
CA PHE A 140 -3.72 6.73 -4.65
C PHE A 140 -4.44 5.84 -3.61
N LEU A 141 -3.82 4.75 -3.17
CA LEU A 141 -4.40 3.87 -2.14
C LEU A 141 -4.66 4.62 -0.83
N GLN A 142 -3.70 5.41 -0.38
CA GLN A 142 -3.85 6.21 0.84
C GLN A 142 -4.95 7.26 0.73
N ARG A 143 -5.09 7.91 -0.44
CA ARG A 143 -6.16 8.88 -0.68
C ARG A 143 -7.51 8.22 -0.85
N SER A 144 -7.57 7.05 -1.48
CA SER A 144 -8.81 6.30 -1.66
C SER A 144 -9.38 5.83 -0.32
N ASP A 145 -8.54 5.47 0.64
CA ASP A 145 -8.95 5.08 1.99
C ASP A 145 -9.72 6.20 2.70
N TYR A 146 -9.33 7.45 2.45
CA TYR A 146 -10.02 8.61 3.02
C TYR A 146 -11.44 8.84 2.44
N TRP A 147 -11.63 8.53 1.15
CA TRP A 147 -12.91 8.74 0.45
C TRP A 147 -13.83 7.50 0.49
N ASP A 148 -13.25 6.34 0.68
CA ASP A 148 -13.91 5.03 0.60
C ASP A 148 -13.60 4.16 1.82
N TYR A 149 -13.85 4.70 3.00
CA TYR A 149 -13.55 4.03 4.26
C TYR A 149 -14.34 2.72 4.45
N GLU A 150 -15.46 2.52 3.75
CA GLU A 150 -16.24 1.28 3.81
C GLU A 150 -15.54 0.12 3.13
N HIS A 151 -14.79 0.39 2.05
CA HIS A 151 -14.05 -0.64 1.31
C HIS A 151 -12.60 -0.78 1.78
N MET A 152 -12.11 0.17 2.57
CA MET A 152 -10.78 0.13 3.19
C MET A 152 -9.65 -0.22 2.17
N PRO A 153 -9.52 0.49 1.04
CA PRO A 153 -8.64 0.07 -0.06
C PRO A 153 -7.18 -0.08 0.34
N LEU A 154 -6.63 0.83 1.17
CA LEU A 154 -5.26 0.71 1.66
C LEU A 154 -5.10 -0.45 2.65
N SER A 155 -6.02 -0.59 3.60
CA SER A 155 -5.98 -1.69 4.57
C SER A 155 -6.08 -3.05 3.88
N TYR A 156 -6.94 -3.17 2.87
CA TYR A 156 -7.04 -4.39 2.08
C TYR A 156 -5.78 -4.66 1.26
N ALA A 157 -5.20 -3.63 0.64
CA ALA A 157 -3.95 -3.73 -0.09
C ALA A 157 -2.73 -4.07 0.81
N ILE A 158 -2.76 -3.69 2.08
CA ILE A 158 -1.80 -4.16 3.09
C ILE A 158 -2.04 -5.66 3.35
N PHE A 159 -3.30 -6.02 3.59
CA PHE A 159 -3.68 -7.38 3.94
C PHE A 159 -3.35 -8.40 2.85
N ASP A 160 -3.67 -8.13 1.59
CA ASP A 160 -3.50 -9.06 0.47
C ASP A 160 -2.07 -9.11 -0.11
N GLY A 161 -1.16 -8.29 0.40
CA GLY A 161 0.23 -8.23 -0.06
C GLY A 161 0.49 -7.22 -1.19
N THR A 162 -0.52 -6.53 -1.70
CA THR A 162 -0.37 -5.52 -2.76
C THR A 162 0.62 -4.43 -2.36
N VAL A 163 0.54 -3.93 -1.12
CA VAL A 163 1.49 -2.92 -0.61
C VAL A 163 2.91 -3.46 -0.56
N ASP A 164 3.12 -4.71 -0.14
CA ASP A 164 4.47 -5.32 -0.12
C ASP A 164 5.07 -5.39 -1.51
N ASN A 165 4.29 -5.78 -2.52
CA ASN A 165 4.74 -5.83 -3.92
C ASN A 165 5.10 -4.43 -4.47
N ILE A 166 4.33 -3.39 -4.11
CA ILE A 166 4.66 -2.00 -4.48
C ILE A 166 5.97 -1.57 -3.82
N LEU A 167 6.17 -1.90 -2.55
CA LEU A 167 7.40 -1.58 -1.81
C LEU A 167 8.61 -2.35 -2.33
N GLU A 168 8.43 -3.57 -2.81
CA GLU A 168 9.47 -4.33 -3.49
C GLU A 168 9.91 -3.64 -4.78
N SER A 169 8.96 -3.16 -5.60
CA SER A 169 9.27 -2.37 -6.80
C SER A 169 10.04 -1.08 -6.44
N ILE A 170 9.69 -0.41 -5.35
CA ILE A 170 10.43 0.76 -4.87
C ILE A 170 11.85 0.37 -4.49
N GLU A 171 12.04 -0.70 -3.71
CA GLU A 171 13.35 -1.17 -3.26
C GLU A 171 14.28 -1.49 -4.44
N ASP A 172 13.74 -2.15 -5.47
CA ASP A 172 14.48 -2.55 -6.66
C ASP A 172 14.94 -1.36 -7.53
N HIS A 173 14.29 -0.19 -7.40
CA HIS A 173 14.56 1.00 -8.19
C HIS A 173 15.20 2.16 -7.41
N ILE A 174 15.70 1.92 -6.20
CA ILE A 174 16.48 2.93 -5.46
C ILE A 174 17.91 2.97 -6.03
N ASP A 175 18.11 3.75 -7.08
CA ASP A 175 19.39 4.01 -7.70
C ASP A 175 19.58 5.51 -7.99
N GLU A 176 20.81 5.90 -8.37
CA GLU A 176 21.15 7.31 -8.59
C GLU A 176 20.32 7.95 -9.71
N GLU A 177 20.04 7.23 -10.79
CA GLU A 177 19.32 7.73 -11.97
C GLU A 177 17.85 8.03 -11.60
N ASN A 178 17.20 7.08 -10.95
CA ASN A 178 15.80 7.23 -10.52
C ASN A 178 15.64 8.31 -9.44
N ILE A 179 16.59 8.41 -8.50
CA ILE A 179 16.60 9.48 -7.49
C ILE A 179 16.81 10.85 -8.13
N GLU A 180 17.70 10.97 -9.10
CA GLU A 180 17.90 12.23 -9.84
C GLU A 180 16.61 12.64 -10.57
N PHE A 181 15.92 11.68 -11.18
CA PHE A 181 14.62 11.91 -11.81
C PHE A 181 13.60 12.46 -10.81
N LEU A 182 13.44 11.85 -9.62
CA LEU A 182 12.54 12.35 -8.58
C LEU A 182 12.91 13.78 -8.13
N ASN A 183 14.18 14.10 -7.99
CA ASN A 183 14.65 15.43 -7.61
C ASN A 183 14.25 16.51 -8.63
N ILE A 184 14.13 16.14 -9.90
CA ILE A 184 13.78 17.06 -10.99
C ILE A 184 12.26 17.24 -11.13
N PHE A 185 11.51 16.15 -11.03
CA PHE A 185 10.09 16.09 -11.40
C PHE A 185 9.13 16.16 -10.22
N VAL A 186 9.58 15.80 -9.02
CA VAL A 186 8.73 15.84 -7.81
C VAL A 186 9.20 16.97 -6.90
N LYS A 187 8.40 18.03 -6.81
CA LYS A 187 8.68 19.21 -5.97
C LYS A 187 8.04 19.08 -4.60
#